data_eff979fd8fa478bb5cce9889c9644eac
#
_entry.id   eff979fd8fa478bb5cce9889c9644eac
#
_cell.length_a   1.000
_cell.length_b   1.000
_cell.length_c   1.000
_cell.angle_alpha   90.00
_cell.angle_beta   90.00
_cell.angle_gamma   90.00
#
_symmetry.space_group_name_H-M   'P 1'
#
loop_
_entity.id
_entity.type
_entity.pdbx_description
1 polymer ?
#
loop_
_entity_poly.entity_id
_entity_poly.type
_entity_poly.pdbx_seq_one_letter_code
_entity_poly.pdbx_strand_id
1 'polypeptide(L)'
;MIFIVVDRWTTDIPNANKISQLFKLLGNPKRLQLLYLLIQHSMSVSEISMKLNWEQSGVSHQLQLLRKYNLVQQRREGKTVIYHLEDPQVMTLIADVLSHAEKII
;
A
#
# COMPACT_ATOMS: atom_id res chain seq x y z
N MET A 1 12.61 -11.23 11.56
CA MET A 1 11.75 -11.27 12.76
C MET A 1 12.25 -10.24 13.77
N ILE A 2 11.36 -9.47 14.29
CA ILE A 2 11.69 -8.49 15.31
C ILE A 2 11.34 -9.06 16.67
N PHE A 3 12.35 -9.15 17.53
CA PHE A 3 12.13 -9.54 18.92
C PHE A 3 12.04 -8.30 19.76
N ILE A 4 10.93 -8.16 20.48
CA ILE A 4 10.78 -7.13 21.49
C ILE A 4 10.93 -7.80 22.83
N VAL A 5 12.07 -7.52 23.49
CA VAL A 5 12.29 -7.99 24.84
C VAL A 5 11.73 -6.93 25.78
N VAL A 6 10.76 -7.32 26.58
CA VAL A 6 10.09 -6.41 27.50
C VAL A 6 10.25 -6.96 28.90
N ASP A 7 10.95 -6.22 29.74
CA ASP A 7 11.07 -6.58 31.15
C ASP A 7 9.77 -6.34 31.90
N ARG A 8 8.93 -5.45 31.38
CA ARG A 8 7.64 -5.09 31.95
C ARG A 8 6.61 -4.95 30.84
N TRP A 9 5.37 -5.25 31.19
CA TRP A 9 4.26 -4.95 30.28
C TRP A 9 4.13 -3.45 30.10
N THR A 10 4.02 -3.04 28.84
CA THR A 10 3.80 -1.65 28.49
C THR A 10 2.62 -1.51 27.55
N THR A 11 1.94 -0.37 27.64
CA THR A 11 0.88 -0.02 26.70
C THR A 11 1.39 0.92 25.61
N ASP A 12 2.64 1.34 25.71
CA ASP A 12 3.22 2.29 24.77
C ASP A 12 3.71 1.57 23.51
N ILE A 13 3.19 2.01 22.37
CA ILE A 13 3.59 1.49 21.05
C ILE A 13 4.48 2.54 20.40
N PRO A 14 5.75 2.19 20.04
CA PRO A 14 6.60 3.12 19.31
C PRO A 14 5.92 3.57 18.02
N ASN A 15 5.96 4.88 17.73
CA ASN A 15 5.39 5.46 16.52
C ASN A 15 3.89 5.17 16.33
N ALA A 16 3.13 5.09 17.42
CA ALA A 16 1.72 4.70 17.40
C ALA A 16 0.89 5.53 16.41
N ASN A 17 1.12 6.85 16.34
CA ASN A 17 0.39 7.72 15.43
C ASN A 17 0.68 7.40 13.96
N LYS A 18 1.93 7.13 13.62
CA LYS A 18 2.32 6.77 12.25
C LYS A 18 1.75 5.43 11.85
N ILE A 19 1.79 4.47 12.76
CA ILE A 19 1.24 3.13 12.55
C ILE A 19 -0.28 3.23 12.32
N SER A 20 -0.96 4.01 13.16
CA SER A 20 -2.40 4.22 13.03
C SER A 20 -2.78 4.84 11.69
N GLN A 21 -2.00 5.82 11.23
CA GLN A 21 -2.22 6.46 9.93
C GLN A 21 -2.02 5.46 8.79
N LEU A 22 -1.01 4.59 8.89
CA LEU A 22 -0.77 3.55 7.90
C LEU A 22 -1.96 2.59 7.82
N PHE A 23 -2.48 2.14 8.95
CA PHE A 23 -3.66 1.26 8.96
C PHE A 23 -4.89 1.95 8.40
N LYS A 24 -5.10 3.22 8.68
CA LYS A 24 -6.19 4.00 8.09
C LYS A 24 -6.07 4.08 6.58
N LEU A 25 -4.85 4.27 6.09
CA LEU A 25 -4.57 4.34 4.67
C LEU A 25 -4.90 3.01 3.99
N LEU A 26 -4.49 1.90 4.60
CA LEU A 26 -4.75 0.56 4.09
C LEU A 26 -6.21 0.13 4.31
N GLY A 27 -6.92 0.74 5.25
CA GLY A 27 -8.31 0.43 5.55
C GLY A 27 -9.33 1.03 4.60
N ASN A 28 -8.95 1.25 3.34
CA ASN A 28 -9.79 1.82 2.31
C ASN A 28 -9.86 0.84 1.14
N PRO A 29 -11.06 0.36 0.76
CA PRO A 29 -11.18 -0.66 -0.30
C PRO A 29 -10.57 -0.25 -1.63
N LYS A 30 -10.72 1.01 -2.03
CA LYS A 30 -10.14 1.50 -3.30
C LYS A 30 -8.63 1.49 -3.26
N ARG A 31 -8.03 1.92 -2.16
CA ARG A 31 -6.56 1.89 -2.01
C ARG A 31 -6.03 0.48 -1.98
N LEU A 32 -6.73 -0.43 -1.30
CA LEU A 32 -6.36 -1.85 -1.31
C LEU A 32 -6.42 -2.43 -2.71
N GLN A 33 -7.45 -2.08 -3.47
CA GLN A 33 -7.60 -2.54 -4.86
C GLN A 33 -6.44 -2.04 -5.73
N LEU A 34 -6.07 -0.78 -5.57
CA LEU A 34 -4.95 -0.18 -6.30
C LEU A 34 -3.63 -0.86 -5.93
N LEU A 35 -3.37 -1.04 -4.64
CA LEU A 35 -2.16 -1.70 -4.16
C LEU A 35 -2.08 -3.14 -4.63
N TYR A 36 -3.19 -3.86 -4.58
CA TYR A 36 -3.25 -5.25 -5.06
C TYR A 36 -2.94 -5.34 -6.55
N LEU A 37 -3.42 -4.38 -7.33
CA LEU A 37 -3.10 -4.30 -8.75
C LEU A 37 -1.60 -4.08 -8.98
N LEU A 38 -1.00 -3.17 -8.23
CA LEU A 38 0.43 -2.84 -8.35
C LEU A 38 1.34 -3.96 -7.84
N ILE A 39 0.88 -4.79 -6.91
CA ILE A 39 1.61 -6.00 -6.50
C ILE A 39 1.78 -6.93 -7.70
N GLN A 40 0.77 -7.01 -8.53
CA GLN A 40 0.77 -7.91 -9.68
C GLN A 40 1.59 -7.37 -10.85
N HIS A 41 1.57 -6.06 -11.06
CA HIS A 41 2.25 -5.45 -12.19
C HIS A 41 2.46 -3.95 -11.97
N SER A 42 3.64 -3.45 -12.35
CA SER A 42 3.91 -2.02 -12.40
C SER A 42 3.12 -1.38 -13.52
N MET A 43 2.57 -0.20 -13.30
CA MET A 43 1.65 0.43 -14.27
C MET A 43 1.75 1.95 -14.28
N SER A 44 1.40 2.55 -15.41
CA SER A 44 1.17 3.98 -15.55
C SER A 44 -0.23 4.34 -15.01
N VAL A 45 -0.44 5.64 -14.81
CA VAL A 45 -1.77 6.17 -14.43
C VAL A 45 -2.84 5.73 -15.43
N SER A 46 -2.54 5.83 -16.74
CA SER A 46 -3.48 5.44 -17.80
C SER A 46 -3.86 3.97 -17.71
N GLU A 47 -2.87 3.09 -17.50
CA GLU A 47 -3.12 1.66 -17.37
C GLU A 47 -3.97 1.34 -16.14
N ILE A 48 -3.66 1.95 -15.01
CA ILE A 48 -4.42 1.79 -13.77
C ILE A 48 -5.86 2.26 -13.97
N SER A 49 -6.01 3.43 -14.56
CA SER A 49 -7.33 4.02 -14.84
C SER A 49 -8.19 3.09 -15.68
N MET A 50 -7.61 2.49 -16.72
CA MET A 50 -8.31 1.53 -17.56
C MET A 50 -8.68 0.25 -16.80
N LYS A 51 -7.75 -0.29 -16.03
CA LYS A 51 -7.99 -1.54 -15.30
C LYS A 51 -9.05 -1.41 -14.22
N LEU A 52 -9.04 -0.28 -13.51
CA LEU A 52 -9.97 -0.06 -12.39
C LEU A 52 -11.23 0.69 -12.80
N ASN A 53 -11.26 1.21 -14.02
CA ASN A 53 -12.34 2.06 -14.50
C ASN A 53 -12.54 3.29 -13.59
N TRP A 54 -11.43 3.92 -13.22
CA TRP A 54 -11.43 5.16 -12.44
C TRP A 54 -10.94 6.30 -13.31
N GLU A 55 -11.32 7.52 -12.95
CA GLU A 55 -10.78 8.72 -13.61
C GLU A 55 -9.29 8.86 -13.30
N GLN A 56 -8.51 9.33 -14.28
CA GLN A 56 -7.07 9.49 -14.13
C GLN A 56 -6.70 10.44 -13.00
N SER A 57 -7.47 11.51 -12.81
CA SER A 57 -7.24 12.45 -11.71
C SER A 57 -7.38 11.77 -10.34
N GLY A 58 -8.36 10.89 -10.20
CA GLY A 58 -8.56 10.12 -8.98
C GLY A 58 -7.42 9.14 -8.74
N VAL A 59 -6.96 8.45 -9.78
CA VAL A 59 -5.81 7.55 -9.71
C VAL A 59 -4.57 8.32 -9.27
N SER A 60 -4.27 9.45 -9.91
CA SER A 60 -3.11 10.28 -9.58
C SER A 60 -3.14 10.74 -8.14
N HIS A 61 -4.31 11.17 -7.66
CA HIS A 61 -4.48 11.61 -6.29
C HIS A 61 -4.16 10.50 -5.29
N GLN A 62 -4.67 9.30 -5.54
CA GLN A 62 -4.41 8.14 -4.68
C GLN A 62 -2.93 7.75 -4.70
N LEU A 63 -2.31 7.77 -5.88
CA LEU A 63 -0.90 7.43 -6.00
C LEU A 63 0.01 8.42 -5.27
N GLN A 64 -0.30 9.71 -5.34
CA GLN A 64 0.46 10.72 -4.61
C GLN A 64 0.35 10.53 -3.10
N LEU A 65 -0.84 10.20 -2.61
CA LEU A 65 -1.05 9.90 -1.21
C LEU A 65 -0.24 8.68 -0.76
N LEU A 66 -0.28 7.62 -1.55
CA LEU A 66 0.48 6.38 -1.26
C LEU A 66 1.99 6.62 -1.32
N ARG A 67 2.46 7.47 -2.23
CA ARG A 67 3.88 7.86 -2.28
C ARG A 67 4.32 8.61 -1.04
N LYS A 68 3.48 9.48 -0.53
CA LYS A 68 3.77 10.25 0.68
C LYS A 68 4.09 9.32 1.86
N TYR A 69 3.46 8.17 1.92
CA TYR A 69 3.69 7.17 2.96
C TYR A 69 4.66 6.07 2.54
N ASN A 70 5.37 6.26 1.44
CA ASN A 70 6.37 5.32 0.94
C ASN A 70 5.82 3.93 0.60
N LEU A 71 4.54 3.85 0.26
CA LEU A 71 3.91 2.59 -0.13
C LEU A 71 4.07 2.29 -1.62
N VAL A 72 4.18 3.35 -2.44
CA VAL A 72 4.46 3.22 -3.87
C VAL A 72 5.60 4.12 -4.25
N GLN A 73 6.29 3.75 -5.31
CA GLN A 73 7.36 4.53 -5.93
C GLN A 73 7.05 4.73 -7.40
N GLN A 74 7.78 5.63 -8.02
CA GLN A 74 7.62 5.86 -9.45
C GLN A 74 8.98 5.86 -10.13
N ARG A 75 8.99 5.46 -11.40
CA ARG A 75 10.15 5.58 -12.27
C ARG A 75 9.68 6.11 -13.62
N ARG A 76 10.59 6.72 -14.34
CA ARG A 76 10.30 7.21 -15.68
C ARG A 76 10.80 6.21 -16.71
N GLU A 77 9.93 5.85 -17.65
CA GLU A 77 10.28 5.07 -18.82
C GLU A 77 9.92 5.88 -20.06
N GLY A 78 10.91 6.51 -20.69
CA GLY A 78 10.66 7.44 -21.78
C GLY A 78 9.85 8.65 -21.29
N LYS A 79 8.67 8.86 -21.88
CA LYS A 79 7.76 9.94 -21.49
C LYS A 79 6.72 9.49 -20.47
N THR A 80 6.74 8.23 -20.10
CA THR A 80 5.73 7.62 -19.23
C THR A 80 6.28 7.45 -17.83
N VAL A 81 5.46 7.76 -16.83
CA VAL A 81 5.77 7.51 -15.43
C VAL A 81 5.07 6.21 -15.02
N ILE A 82 5.86 5.28 -14.49
CA ILE A 82 5.40 3.97 -14.05
C ILE A 82 5.43 3.92 -12.53
N TYR A 83 4.35 3.46 -11.94
CA TYR A 83 4.22 3.28 -10.50
C TYR A 83 4.39 1.82 -10.11
N HIS A 84 5.03 1.56 -8.99
CA HIS A 84 5.33 0.21 -8.53
C HIS A 84 5.46 0.15 -7.01
N LEU A 85 5.30 -1.06 -6.48
CA LEU A 85 5.62 -1.38 -5.10
C LEU A 85 7.02 -1.99 -5.07
N GLU A 86 7.90 -1.45 -4.24
CA GLU A 86 9.24 -1.99 -4.07
C GLU A 86 9.46 -2.67 -2.72
N ASP A 87 8.74 -2.20 -1.70
CA ASP A 87 8.96 -2.67 -0.35
C ASP A 87 8.41 -4.09 -0.17
N PRO A 88 9.30 -5.10 -0.02
CA PRO A 88 8.85 -6.47 0.18
C PRO A 88 8.00 -6.66 1.44
N GLN A 89 8.23 -5.85 2.47
CA GLN A 89 7.47 -5.92 3.72
C GLN A 89 6.02 -5.50 3.50
N VAL A 90 5.80 -4.46 2.71
CA VAL A 90 4.44 -4.00 2.37
C VAL A 90 3.73 -5.07 1.53
N MET A 91 4.42 -5.62 0.55
CA MET A 91 3.86 -6.70 -0.29
C MET A 91 3.46 -7.91 0.54
N THR A 92 4.34 -8.33 1.45
CA THR A 92 4.09 -9.46 2.34
C THR A 92 2.92 -9.19 3.27
N LEU A 93 2.86 -7.99 3.84
CA LEU A 93 1.77 -7.60 4.73
C LEU A 93 0.41 -7.71 4.02
N ILE A 94 0.32 -7.16 2.82
CA ILE A 94 -0.94 -7.18 2.05
C ILE A 94 -1.29 -8.62 1.66
N ALA A 95 -0.32 -9.39 1.20
CA ALA A 95 -0.55 -10.80 0.83
C ALA A 95 -1.03 -11.62 2.02
N ASP A 96 -0.42 -11.43 3.18
CA ASP A 96 -0.80 -12.14 4.41
C ASP A 96 -2.21 -11.78 4.85
N VAL A 97 -2.58 -10.50 4.77
CA VAL A 97 -3.93 -10.05 5.10
C VAL A 97 -4.96 -10.64 4.15
N LEU A 98 -4.66 -10.67 2.85
CA LEU A 98 -5.54 -11.28 1.85
C LEU A 98 -5.75 -12.76 2.13
N SER A 99 -4.67 -13.47 2.44
CA SER A 99 -4.75 -14.89 2.80
C SER A 99 -5.59 -15.12 4.06
N HIS A 100 -5.44 -14.24 5.04
CA HIS A 100 -6.21 -14.31 6.28
C HIS A 100 -7.70 -14.02 6.05
N ALA A 101 -8.01 -13.13 5.12
CA ALA A 101 -9.39 -12.72 4.84
C ALA A 101 -10.28 -13.90 4.43
N GLU A 102 -9.72 -14.93 3.81
CA GLU A 102 -10.45 -16.15 3.46
C GLU A 102 -10.94 -16.92 4.69
N LYS A 103 -10.35 -16.66 5.85
CA LYS A 103 -10.71 -17.31 7.13
C LYS A 103 -11.71 -16.51 7.94
N ILE A 104 -12.04 -15.30 7.49
CA ILE A 104 -13.01 -14.43 8.16
C ILE A 104 -14.40 -14.84 7.68
N ILE A 105 -15.29 -15.05 8.64
CA ILE A 105 -16.67 -15.45 8.37
C ILE A 105 -17.53 -14.26 7.98
#